data_84ae83d1532a18f5af5e098df5f51f94
#
_entry.id   84ae83d1532a18f5af5e098df5f51f94
#
_cell.length_a   1.000
_cell.length_b   1.000
_cell.length_c   1.000
_cell.angle_alpha   90.00
_cell.angle_beta   90.00
_cell.angle_gamma   90.00
#
_symmetry.space_group_name_H-M   'P 1'
#
loop_
_entity.id
_entity.type
_entity.pdbx_description
1 polymer ?
#
loop_
_entity_poly.entity_id
_entity_poly.type
_entity_poly.pdbx_seq_one_letter_code
_entity_poly.pdbx_strand_id
1 'polypeptide(L)'
;GLTVGGSLLFYLWATVGREWRSPALFAALVAPTTTLTIVAGQTGFLTGALMIGGFRLAERHPVCGGMLLGLMTYKPQLGLLIPVALAAARLWRAMIAASVTVLVLVAATSLAFGSTIWLTWIGAIRDFAGLFATQAGVLRHLMPTVAANLLQLSLGPAAVRIGQTLATLATVVVVWGSFRRGATPLAIAALLVGTFLATPYALVYDMPIIATAVIWLVIERYRTGGLFRLGEVAVLVVAMFFPCLMLMPQFRWPLSAVALALLLGAIMRRIVQVRQGA
;
A
#
# COMPACT_ATOMS: atom_id res chain seq x y z
N GLY A 1 2.69 -3.55 -22.78
CA GLY A 1 3.25 -2.18 -22.84
C GLY A 1 2.22 -1.11 -22.52
N LEU A 2 1.12 -1.03 -23.26
CA LEU A 2 0.11 0.04 -23.11
C LEU A 2 -0.56 0.08 -21.72
N THR A 3 -0.86 -1.07 -21.13
CA THR A 3 -1.48 -1.16 -19.79
C THR A 3 -0.54 -0.67 -18.69
N VAL A 4 0.74 -1.00 -18.77
CA VAL A 4 1.76 -0.56 -17.80
C VAL A 4 1.99 0.95 -17.95
N GLY A 5 2.15 1.45 -19.19
CA GLY A 5 2.32 2.88 -19.45
C GLY A 5 1.14 3.72 -19.01
N GLY A 6 -0.09 3.31 -19.36
CA GLY A 6 -1.30 4.01 -18.93
C GLY A 6 -1.48 4.02 -17.41
N SER A 7 -1.20 2.91 -16.74
CA SER A 7 -1.28 2.84 -15.28
C SER A 7 -0.16 3.66 -14.59
N LEU A 8 1.02 3.75 -15.18
CA LEU A 8 2.09 4.62 -14.70
C LEU A 8 1.68 6.09 -14.78
N LEU A 9 1.14 6.54 -15.92
CA LEU A 9 0.66 7.92 -16.08
C LEU A 9 -0.42 8.27 -15.06
N PHE A 10 -1.36 7.35 -14.83
CA PHE A 10 -2.41 7.54 -13.83
C PHE A 10 -1.83 7.57 -12.41
N TYR A 11 -0.85 6.71 -12.10
CA TYR A 11 -0.15 6.72 -10.81
C TYR A 11 0.61 8.03 -10.58
N LEU A 12 1.33 8.52 -11.58
CA LEU A 12 2.05 9.80 -11.50
C LEU A 12 1.07 10.96 -11.28
N TRP A 13 -0.04 10.99 -12.00
CA TRP A 13 -1.09 11.98 -11.76
C TRP A 13 -1.66 11.89 -10.34
N ALA A 14 -1.94 10.71 -9.85
CA ALA A 14 -2.46 10.50 -8.51
C ALA A 14 -1.44 10.93 -7.43
N THR A 15 -0.15 10.68 -7.63
CA THR A 15 0.93 11.01 -6.68
C THR A 15 1.24 12.50 -6.67
N VAL A 16 1.43 13.12 -7.83
CA VAL A 16 1.92 14.50 -7.99
C VAL A 16 0.78 15.51 -8.11
N GLY A 17 -0.37 15.11 -8.67
CA GLY A 17 -1.49 15.98 -8.93
C GLY A 17 -1.25 16.92 -10.10
N ARG A 18 -1.62 18.20 -9.96
CA ARG A 18 -1.43 19.21 -11.01
C ARG A 18 0.00 19.77 -11.09
N GLU A 19 0.86 19.45 -10.15
CA GLU A 19 2.23 19.99 -10.05
C GLU A 19 3.25 19.13 -10.82
N TRP A 20 2.97 18.80 -12.09
CA TRP A 20 3.78 17.93 -12.94
C TRP A 20 5.27 18.36 -13.09
N ARG A 21 5.60 19.60 -12.79
CA ARG A 21 6.97 20.13 -12.85
C ARG A 21 7.71 20.03 -11.51
N SER A 22 7.14 19.34 -10.53
CA SER A 22 7.72 19.26 -9.20
C SER A 22 8.84 18.21 -9.11
N PRO A 23 9.80 18.38 -8.20
CA PRO A 23 10.77 17.34 -7.87
C PRO A 23 10.14 16.00 -7.49
N ALA A 24 8.87 16.01 -7.04
CA ALA A 24 8.11 14.81 -6.73
C ALA A 24 7.86 13.92 -7.95
N LEU A 25 7.61 14.51 -9.13
CA LEU A 25 7.48 13.75 -10.38
C LEU A 25 8.78 13.02 -10.70
N PHE A 26 9.91 13.74 -10.65
CA PHE A 26 11.21 13.15 -10.87
C PHE A 26 11.51 12.04 -9.87
N ALA A 27 11.29 12.28 -8.57
CA ALA A 27 11.48 11.28 -7.54
C ALA A 27 10.62 10.02 -7.74
N ALA A 28 9.35 10.18 -8.18
CA ALA A 28 8.47 9.06 -8.48
C ALA A 28 8.92 8.26 -9.71
N LEU A 29 9.45 8.93 -10.74
CA LEU A 29 9.96 8.28 -11.95
C LEU A 29 11.25 7.51 -11.72
N VAL A 30 12.19 8.09 -10.95
CA VAL A 30 13.49 7.47 -10.66
C VAL A 30 13.47 6.52 -9.46
N ALA A 31 12.33 6.41 -8.76
CA ALA A 31 12.21 5.50 -7.64
C ALA A 31 12.52 4.06 -8.08
N PRO A 32 13.36 3.32 -7.36
CA PRO A 32 13.71 1.95 -7.73
C PRO A 32 12.50 1.04 -7.93
N THR A 33 11.44 1.25 -7.16
CA THR A 33 10.16 0.54 -7.27
C THR A 33 9.48 0.77 -8.61
N THR A 34 9.66 1.93 -9.23
CA THR A 34 9.13 2.24 -10.56
C THR A 34 9.78 1.35 -11.61
N THR A 35 11.11 1.30 -11.65
CA THR A 35 11.86 0.42 -12.55
C THR A 35 11.48 -1.04 -12.35
N LEU A 36 11.41 -1.50 -11.08
CA LEU A 36 11.03 -2.88 -10.76
C LEU A 36 9.64 -3.24 -11.26
N THR A 37 8.67 -2.36 -11.10
CA THR A 37 7.29 -2.60 -11.53
C THR A 37 7.18 -2.61 -13.06
N ILE A 38 7.95 -1.77 -13.77
CA ILE A 38 8.02 -1.78 -15.24
C ILE A 38 8.62 -3.09 -15.74
N VAL A 39 9.77 -3.49 -15.19
CA VAL A 39 10.47 -4.72 -15.58
C VAL A 39 9.62 -5.96 -15.27
N ALA A 40 8.94 -5.98 -14.13
CA ALA A 40 8.04 -7.07 -13.76
C ALA A 40 6.74 -7.11 -14.59
N GLY A 41 6.41 -6.06 -15.34
CA GLY A 41 5.17 -5.97 -16.12
C GLY A 41 3.89 -6.05 -15.28
N GLN A 42 3.98 -5.66 -14.00
CA GLN A 42 2.93 -5.87 -13.01
C GLN A 42 2.05 -4.64 -12.77
N THR A 43 0.95 -4.85 -12.08
CA THR A 43 -0.13 -3.86 -11.86
C THR A 43 0.10 -2.95 -10.65
N GLY A 44 1.33 -2.85 -10.11
CA GLY A 44 1.63 -2.02 -8.94
C GLY A 44 1.26 -0.54 -9.13
N PHE A 45 1.45 0.01 -10.33
CA PHE A 45 1.04 1.39 -10.63
C PHE A 45 -0.48 1.56 -10.61
N LEU A 46 -1.23 0.60 -11.14
CA LEU A 46 -2.69 0.63 -11.09
C LEU A 46 -3.18 0.60 -9.65
N THR A 47 -2.59 -0.27 -8.82
CA THR A 47 -2.85 -0.32 -7.38
C THR A 47 -2.65 1.05 -6.74
N GLY A 48 -1.49 1.66 -6.97
CA GLY A 48 -1.16 2.99 -6.44
C GLY A 48 -2.13 4.07 -6.93
N ALA A 49 -2.40 4.10 -8.24
CA ALA A 49 -3.30 5.06 -8.85
C ALA A 49 -4.72 5.00 -8.27
N LEU A 50 -5.27 3.79 -8.13
CA LEU A 50 -6.61 3.57 -7.57
C LEU A 50 -6.68 3.98 -6.10
N MET A 51 -5.72 3.57 -5.28
CA MET A 51 -5.71 3.93 -3.85
C MET A 51 -5.51 5.42 -3.64
N ILE A 52 -4.45 5.99 -4.22
CA ILE A 52 -4.09 7.40 -4.02
C ILE A 52 -5.13 8.30 -4.66
N GLY A 53 -5.48 8.05 -5.92
CA GLY A 53 -6.49 8.81 -6.66
C GLY A 53 -7.86 8.72 -6.00
N GLY A 54 -8.25 7.52 -5.55
CA GLY A 54 -9.50 7.29 -4.84
C GLY A 54 -9.62 8.14 -3.58
N PHE A 55 -8.62 8.12 -2.68
CA PHE A 55 -8.66 8.94 -1.46
C PHE A 55 -8.55 10.44 -1.73
N ARG A 56 -7.75 10.86 -2.72
CA ARG A 56 -7.68 12.29 -3.10
C ARG A 56 -8.99 12.84 -3.64
N LEU A 57 -9.78 12.01 -4.30
CA LEU A 57 -11.08 12.38 -4.83
C LEU A 57 -12.22 12.21 -3.83
N ALA A 58 -12.07 11.31 -2.84
CA ALA A 58 -13.17 10.90 -1.96
C ALA A 58 -13.85 12.05 -1.20
N GLU A 59 -13.13 13.12 -0.86
CA GLU A 59 -13.69 14.27 -0.15
C GLU A 59 -14.50 15.18 -1.08
N ARG A 60 -14.02 15.44 -2.31
CA ARG A 60 -14.65 16.40 -3.25
C ARG A 60 -15.60 15.71 -4.23
N HIS A 61 -15.26 14.51 -4.66
CA HIS A 61 -15.98 13.69 -5.63
C HIS A 61 -16.19 12.28 -5.08
N PRO A 62 -17.02 12.11 -4.03
CA PRO A 62 -17.10 10.87 -3.26
C PRO A 62 -17.50 9.65 -4.10
N VAL A 63 -18.34 9.82 -5.12
CA VAL A 63 -18.71 8.72 -5.99
C VAL A 63 -17.52 8.26 -6.81
N CYS A 64 -16.83 9.16 -7.50
CA CYS A 64 -15.65 8.82 -8.30
C CYS A 64 -14.53 8.24 -7.42
N GLY A 65 -14.24 8.85 -6.25
CA GLY A 65 -13.26 8.35 -5.31
C GLY A 65 -13.61 6.95 -4.81
N GLY A 66 -14.88 6.74 -4.46
CA GLY A 66 -15.39 5.44 -4.02
C GLY A 66 -15.30 4.37 -5.12
N MET A 67 -15.65 4.71 -6.36
CA MET A 67 -15.52 3.79 -7.51
C MET A 67 -14.05 3.34 -7.69
N LEU A 68 -13.09 4.27 -7.66
CA LEU A 68 -11.67 3.93 -7.76
C LEU A 68 -11.24 2.99 -6.62
N LEU A 69 -11.68 3.26 -5.38
CA LEU A 69 -11.38 2.41 -4.23
C LEU A 69 -12.07 1.03 -4.34
N GLY A 70 -13.30 0.97 -4.88
CA GLY A 70 -14.01 -0.28 -5.13
C GLY A 70 -13.32 -1.15 -6.18
N LEU A 71 -12.71 -0.55 -7.21
CA LEU A 71 -11.91 -1.26 -8.21
C LEU A 71 -10.71 -1.99 -7.60
N MET A 72 -10.27 -1.65 -6.36
CA MET A 72 -9.22 -2.38 -5.64
C MET A 72 -9.58 -3.84 -5.35
N THR A 73 -10.81 -4.25 -5.58
CA THR A 73 -11.27 -5.66 -5.45
C THR A 73 -10.45 -6.65 -6.28
N TYR A 74 -9.75 -6.19 -7.33
CA TYR A 74 -8.84 -7.06 -8.09
C TYR A 74 -7.59 -7.50 -7.28
N LYS A 75 -7.25 -6.75 -6.23
CA LYS A 75 -6.22 -7.09 -5.22
C LYS A 75 -6.77 -6.84 -3.80
N PRO A 76 -7.75 -7.63 -3.34
CA PRO A 76 -8.47 -7.36 -2.10
C PRO A 76 -7.57 -7.32 -0.87
N GLN A 77 -6.47 -8.07 -0.88
CA GLN A 77 -5.49 -8.07 0.21
C GLN A 77 -4.83 -6.70 0.43
N LEU A 78 -4.64 -5.90 -0.63
CA LEU A 78 -4.09 -4.55 -0.52
C LEU A 78 -5.18 -3.52 -0.17
N GLY A 79 -6.45 -3.85 -0.39
CA GLY A 79 -7.59 -3.02 -0.04
C GLY A 79 -8.08 -3.14 1.41
N LEU A 80 -7.49 -4.02 2.23
CA LEU A 80 -7.98 -4.39 3.57
C LEU A 80 -8.24 -3.18 4.49
N LEU A 81 -7.40 -2.17 4.43
CA LEU A 81 -7.51 -0.98 5.29
C LEU A 81 -8.40 0.13 4.71
N ILE A 82 -8.85 0.03 3.45
CA ILE A 82 -9.68 1.05 2.79
C ILE A 82 -10.98 1.31 3.58
N PRO A 83 -11.77 0.29 3.96
CA PRO A 83 -13.00 0.52 4.74
C PRO A 83 -12.72 1.21 6.08
N VAL A 84 -11.61 0.84 6.74
CA VAL A 84 -11.19 1.44 8.01
C VAL A 84 -10.90 2.94 7.85
N ALA A 85 -10.15 3.30 6.80
CA ALA A 85 -9.81 4.69 6.49
C ALA A 85 -11.04 5.52 6.12
N LEU A 86 -11.94 4.99 5.27
CA LEU A 86 -13.17 5.65 4.87
C LEU A 86 -14.10 5.89 6.07
N ALA A 87 -14.27 4.89 6.95
CA ALA A 87 -15.07 5.00 8.16
C ALA A 87 -14.48 6.03 9.14
N ALA A 88 -13.15 6.00 9.37
CA ALA A 88 -12.46 6.94 10.25
C ALA A 88 -12.57 8.39 9.78
N ALA A 89 -12.49 8.62 8.46
CA ALA A 89 -12.68 9.92 7.82
C ALA A 89 -14.15 10.32 7.65
N ARG A 90 -15.11 9.45 8.02
CA ARG A 90 -16.56 9.64 7.81
C ARG A 90 -16.96 9.86 6.34
N LEU A 91 -16.23 9.29 5.41
CA LEU A 91 -16.46 9.40 3.97
C LEU A 91 -17.52 8.37 3.50
N TRP A 92 -18.71 8.40 4.12
CA TRP A 92 -19.76 7.40 3.93
C TRP A 92 -20.22 7.28 2.48
N ARG A 93 -20.34 8.42 1.75
CA ARG A 93 -20.71 8.41 0.34
C ARG A 93 -19.70 7.66 -0.54
N ALA A 94 -18.40 7.86 -0.27
CA ALA A 94 -17.34 7.15 -0.97
C ALA A 94 -17.34 5.66 -0.59
N MET A 95 -17.61 5.33 0.67
CA MET A 95 -17.72 3.95 1.13
C MET A 95 -18.88 3.22 0.45
N ILE A 96 -20.06 3.86 0.36
CA ILE A 96 -21.23 3.30 -0.35
C ILE A 96 -20.88 3.10 -1.84
N ALA A 97 -20.27 4.10 -2.50
CA ALA A 97 -19.89 3.99 -3.91
C ALA A 97 -18.86 2.87 -4.12
N ALA A 98 -17.88 2.70 -3.21
CA ALA A 98 -16.94 1.59 -3.27
C ALA A 98 -17.65 0.24 -3.12
N SER A 99 -18.55 0.11 -2.15
CA SER A 99 -19.33 -1.13 -1.96
C SER A 99 -20.21 -1.46 -3.17
N VAL A 100 -20.88 -0.47 -3.75
CA VAL A 100 -21.68 -0.65 -4.98
C VAL A 100 -20.79 -1.10 -6.13
N THR A 101 -19.60 -0.50 -6.29
CA THR A 101 -18.64 -0.90 -7.33
C THR A 101 -18.21 -2.37 -7.16
N VAL A 102 -17.92 -2.78 -5.93
CA VAL A 102 -17.60 -4.19 -5.63
C VAL A 102 -18.76 -5.11 -6.02
N LEU A 103 -19.97 -4.77 -5.60
CA LEU A 103 -21.18 -5.57 -5.92
C LEU A 103 -21.41 -5.67 -7.42
N VAL A 104 -21.27 -4.57 -8.17
CA VAL A 104 -21.38 -4.54 -9.63
C VAL A 104 -20.33 -5.44 -10.27
N LEU A 105 -19.07 -5.39 -9.82
CA LEU A 105 -18.01 -6.27 -10.33
C LEU A 105 -18.29 -7.74 -10.03
N VAL A 106 -18.75 -8.06 -8.82
CA VAL A 106 -19.14 -9.42 -8.43
C VAL A 106 -20.30 -9.91 -9.28
N ALA A 107 -21.33 -9.09 -9.48
CA ALA A 107 -22.47 -9.45 -10.32
C ALA A 107 -22.04 -9.64 -11.79
N ALA A 108 -21.28 -8.71 -12.36
CA ALA A 108 -20.82 -8.77 -13.74
C ALA A 108 -19.95 -10.02 -14.00
N THR A 109 -19.02 -10.34 -13.09
CA THR A 109 -18.18 -11.55 -13.21
C THR A 109 -18.99 -12.82 -13.03
N SER A 110 -19.98 -12.82 -12.13
CA SER A 110 -20.89 -13.97 -11.95
C SER A 110 -21.77 -14.21 -13.18
N LEU A 111 -22.25 -13.15 -13.83
CA LEU A 111 -23.03 -13.25 -15.07
C LEU A 111 -22.17 -13.71 -16.25
N ALA A 112 -20.92 -13.24 -16.34
CA ALA A 112 -20.03 -13.56 -17.45
C ALA A 112 -19.43 -14.99 -17.35
N PHE A 113 -19.12 -15.47 -16.14
CA PHE A 113 -18.35 -16.70 -15.93
C PHE A 113 -19.08 -17.73 -15.04
N GLY A 114 -20.29 -17.42 -14.60
CA GLY A 114 -21.02 -18.23 -13.63
C GLY A 114 -20.62 -17.96 -12.17
N SER A 115 -21.56 -18.13 -11.24
CA SER A 115 -21.35 -17.84 -9.80
C SER A 115 -20.32 -18.78 -9.15
N THR A 116 -20.08 -19.96 -9.71
CA THR A 116 -19.07 -20.94 -9.24
C THR A 116 -17.66 -20.41 -9.31
N ILE A 117 -17.38 -19.37 -10.12
CA ILE A 117 -16.05 -18.75 -10.22
C ILE A 117 -15.53 -18.27 -8.86
N TRP A 118 -16.43 -17.81 -7.99
CA TRP A 118 -16.06 -17.34 -6.66
C TRP A 118 -15.61 -18.47 -5.73
N LEU A 119 -16.23 -19.64 -5.82
CA LEU A 119 -15.82 -20.83 -5.08
C LEU A 119 -14.45 -21.30 -5.55
N THR A 120 -14.24 -21.34 -6.88
CA THR A 120 -12.96 -21.67 -7.50
C THR A 120 -11.87 -20.69 -7.07
N TRP A 121 -12.18 -19.40 -7.04
CA TRP A 121 -11.24 -18.36 -6.62
C TRP A 121 -10.88 -18.48 -5.13
N ILE A 122 -11.85 -18.73 -4.25
CA ILE A 122 -11.60 -18.98 -2.81
C ILE A 122 -10.74 -20.24 -2.62
N GLY A 123 -11.00 -21.30 -3.39
CA GLY A 123 -10.17 -22.50 -3.42
C GLY A 123 -8.74 -22.19 -3.81
N ALA A 124 -8.55 -21.47 -4.92
CA ALA A 124 -7.24 -21.07 -5.40
C ALA A 124 -6.45 -20.22 -4.40
N ILE A 125 -7.09 -19.33 -3.63
CA ILE A 125 -6.44 -18.57 -2.56
C ILE A 125 -5.93 -19.50 -1.46
N ARG A 126 -6.71 -20.51 -1.06
CA ARG A 126 -6.31 -21.49 -0.03
C ARG A 126 -5.13 -22.32 -0.51
N ASP A 127 -5.18 -22.81 -1.75
CA ASP A 127 -4.11 -23.59 -2.35
C ASP A 127 -2.83 -22.78 -2.48
N PHE A 128 -2.95 -21.51 -2.91
CA PHE A 128 -1.84 -20.58 -2.97
C PHE A 128 -1.22 -20.32 -1.58
N ALA A 129 -2.05 -20.13 -0.56
CA ALA A 129 -1.58 -19.96 0.81
C ALA A 129 -0.83 -21.22 1.31
N GLY A 130 -1.30 -22.42 0.95
CA GLY A 130 -0.63 -23.69 1.24
C GLY A 130 0.72 -23.83 0.53
N LEU A 131 0.77 -23.56 -0.77
CA LEU A 131 2.00 -23.54 -1.55
C LEU A 131 2.99 -22.50 -0.99
N PHE A 132 2.49 -21.35 -0.58
CA PHE A 132 3.28 -20.28 0.00
C PHE A 132 3.93 -20.70 1.32
N ALA A 133 3.23 -21.45 2.15
CA ALA A 133 3.77 -21.97 3.41
C ALA A 133 4.88 -23.01 3.18
N THR A 134 4.79 -23.84 2.12
CA THR A 134 5.65 -25.01 1.89
C THR A 134 6.77 -24.79 0.89
N GLN A 135 6.49 -24.13 -0.25
CA GLN A 135 7.42 -24.10 -1.41
C GLN A 135 8.03 -22.71 -1.68
N ALA A 136 7.57 -21.65 -1.05
CA ALA A 136 7.87 -20.29 -1.44
C ALA A 136 9.21 -19.72 -0.90
N GLY A 137 10.23 -20.55 -0.66
CA GLY A 137 11.54 -20.07 -0.22
C GLY A 137 12.10 -18.95 -1.10
N VAL A 138 11.89 -19.01 -2.42
CA VAL A 138 12.34 -18.00 -3.39
C VAL A 138 11.47 -16.73 -3.37
N LEU A 139 10.16 -16.85 -3.13
CA LEU A 139 9.24 -15.72 -3.15
C LEU A 139 9.15 -14.98 -1.81
N ARG A 140 9.44 -15.65 -0.69
CA ARG A 140 9.32 -15.06 0.65
C ARG A 140 10.17 -13.80 0.83
N HIS A 141 11.40 -13.81 0.30
CA HIS A 141 12.28 -12.64 0.41
C HIS A 141 11.81 -11.45 -0.44
N LEU A 142 10.96 -11.69 -1.46
CA LEU A 142 10.35 -10.64 -2.27
C LEU A 142 9.05 -10.08 -1.68
N MET A 143 8.67 -10.52 -0.47
CA MET A 143 7.45 -10.09 0.19
C MET A 143 7.76 -9.20 1.40
N PRO A 144 7.44 -7.91 1.31
CA PRO A 144 7.66 -6.95 2.40
C PRO A 144 6.52 -7.01 3.44
N THR A 145 6.14 -8.19 3.90
CA THR A 145 5.05 -8.39 4.86
C THR A 145 5.58 -8.95 6.18
N VAL A 146 4.83 -8.75 7.26
CA VAL A 146 5.18 -9.30 8.58
C VAL A 146 5.22 -10.82 8.53
N ALA A 147 4.20 -11.45 7.95
CA ALA A 147 4.14 -12.91 7.84
C ALA A 147 5.36 -13.48 7.10
N ALA A 148 5.76 -12.88 5.97
CA ALA A 148 6.92 -13.35 5.21
C ALA A 148 8.23 -13.20 5.99
N ASN A 149 8.40 -12.09 6.74
CA ASN A 149 9.58 -11.88 7.57
C ASN A 149 9.65 -12.90 8.73
N LEU A 150 8.52 -13.16 9.41
CA LEU A 150 8.46 -14.17 10.48
C LEU A 150 8.73 -15.59 9.95
N LEU A 151 8.25 -15.92 8.75
CA LEU A 151 8.57 -17.18 8.07
C LEU A 151 10.05 -17.30 7.69
N GLN A 152 10.71 -16.19 7.31
CA GLN A 152 12.16 -16.18 7.05
C GLN A 152 12.97 -16.42 8.32
N LEU A 153 12.45 -16.02 9.48
CA LEU A 153 13.02 -16.34 10.80
C LEU A 153 12.72 -17.78 11.25
N SER A 154 12.14 -18.60 10.38
CA SER A 154 11.79 -20.01 10.66
C SER A 154 10.84 -20.18 11.86
N LEU A 155 10.01 -19.18 12.13
CA LEU A 155 9.01 -19.25 13.20
C LEU A 155 7.87 -20.20 12.79
N GLY A 156 7.32 -20.90 13.78
CA GLY A 156 6.22 -21.82 13.57
C GLY A 156 4.92 -21.12 13.11
N PRO A 157 3.98 -21.86 12.48
CA PRO A 157 2.76 -21.27 11.89
C PRO A 157 1.89 -20.50 12.90
N ALA A 158 1.86 -20.91 14.16
CA ALA A 158 1.11 -20.22 15.21
C ALA A 158 1.72 -18.82 15.49
N ALA A 159 3.05 -18.73 15.64
CA ALA A 159 3.75 -17.48 15.89
C ALA A 159 3.59 -16.52 14.69
N VAL A 160 3.65 -17.03 13.45
CA VAL A 160 3.41 -16.24 12.24
C VAL A 160 1.99 -15.67 12.22
N ARG A 161 0.98 -16.49 12.50
CA ARG A 161 -0.42 -16.02 12.56
C ARG A 161 -0.62 -14.97 13.64
N ILE A 162 -0.12 -15.21 14.85
CA ILE A 162 -0.24 -14.26 15.96
C ILE A 162 0.47 -12.94 15.60
N GLY A 163 1.72 -13.00 15.15
CA GLY A 163 2.48 -11.80 14.78
C GLY A 163 1.83 -10.99 13.67
N GLN A 164 1.34 -11.65 12.62
CA GLN A 164 0.60 -10.99 11.53
C GLN A 164 -0.70 -10.36 12.02
N THR A 165 -1.48 -11.07 12.86
CA THR A 165 -2.74 -10.55 13.41
C THR A 165 -2.49 -9.31 14.28
N LEU A 166 -1.48 -9.36 15.16
CA LEU A 166 -1.11 -8.20 15.97
C LEU A 166 -0.68 -7.01 15.14
N ALA A 167 0.13 -7.23 14.09
CA ALA A 167 0.54 -6.19 13.16
C ALA A 167 -0.65 -5.59 12.41
N THR A 168 -1.59 -6.43 11.97
CA THR A 168 -2.82 -5.97 11.30
C THR A 168 -3.65 -5.10 12.24
N LEU A 169 -3.91 -5.56 13.48
CA LEU A 169 -4.68 -4.81 14.47
C LEU A 169 -4.00 -3.47 14.84
N ALA A 170 -2.69 -3.48 15.08
CA ALA A 170 -1.94 -2.26 15.34
C ALA A 170 -2.03 -1.28 14.17
N THR A 171 -1.95 -1.78 12.95
CA THR A 171 -2.05 -0.94 11.75
C THR A 171 -3.47 -0.39 11.56
N VAL A 172 -4.51 -1.15 11.86
CA VAL A 172 -5.91 -0.68 11.88
C VAL A 172 -6.04 0.52 12.82
N VAL A 173 -5.50 0.43 14.04
CA VAL A 173 -5.54 1.52 15.02
C VAL A 173 -4.80 2.76 14.50
N VAL A 174 -3.62 2.57 13.92
CA VAL A 174 -2.80 3.65 13.34
C VAL A 174 -3.54 4.34 12.19
N VAL A 175 -4.09 3.57 11.26
CA VAL A 175 -4.83 4.13 10.10
C VAL A 175 -6.10 4.82 10.57
N TRP A 176 -6.85 4.22 11.48
CA TRP A 176 -8.02 4.85 12.08
C TRP A 176 -7.67 6.21 12.69
N GLY A 177 -6.65 6.26 13.57
CA GLY A 177 -6.17 7.47 14.19
C GLY A 177 -5.71 8.54 13.19
N SER A 178 -5.05 8.13 12.10
CA SER A 178 -4.54 9.02 11.05
C SER A 178 -5.67 9.72 10.29
N PHE A 179 -6.75 9.00 9.96
CA PHE A 179 -7.86 9.46 9.14
C PHE A 179 -8.97 10.22 9.90
N ARG A 180 -8.95 10.25 11.24
CA ARG A 180 -9.99 10.95 12.03
C ARG A 180 -10.16 12.45 11.70
N ARG A 181 -9.19 13.06 11.05
CA ARG A 181 -9.22 14.48 10.61
C ARG A 181 -9.26 14.60 9.07
N GLY A 182 -9.73 13.59 8.38
CA GLY A 182 -9.85 13.56 6.92
C GLY A 182 -8.71 12.81 6.20
N ALA A 183 -8.82 12.73 4.87
CA ALA A 183 -7.89 12.02 4.00
C ALA A 183 -6.69 12.91 3.61
N THR A 184 -5.93 13.39 4.59
CA THR A 184 -4.73 14.20 4.34
C THR A 184 -3.63 13.38 3.64
N PRO A 185 -2.66 14.03 2.94
CA PRO A 185 -1.55 13.30 2.30
C PRO A 185 -0.78 12.40 3.27
N LEU A 186 -0.54 12.85 4.52
CA LEU A 186 0.13 12.02 5.53
C LEU A 186 -0.74 10.86 6.02
N ALA A 187 -2.07 11.04 6.13
CA ALA A 187 -2.98 9.96 6.48
C ALA A 187 -3.00 8.90 5.37
N ILE A 188 -3.07 9.32 4.11
CA ILE A 188 -2.97 8.40 2.97
C ILE A 188 -1.60 7.71 2.96
N ALA A 189 -0.49 8.43 3.20
CA ALA A 189 0.84 7.82 3.32
C ALA A 189 0.89 6.75 4.42
N ALA A 190 0.27 6.99 5.58
CA ALA A 190 0.17 5.99 6.65
C ALA A 190 -0.63 4.76 6.21
N LEU A 191 -1.71 4.94 5.45
CA LEU A 191 -2.47 3.83 4.85
C LEU A 191 -1.62 3.02 3.87
N LEU A 192 -0.89 3.69 2.95
CA LEU A 192 -0.08 3.03 1.93
C LEU A 192 1.00 2.13 2.55
N VAL A 193 1.70 2.63 3.57
CA VAL A 193 2.69 1.83 4.32
C VAL A 193 2.02 0.75 5.15
N GLY A 194 0.93 1.11 5.85
CA GLY A 194 0.16 0.21 6.69
C GLY A 194 -0.39 -0.99 5.93
N THR A 195 -0.74 -0.81 4.66
CA THR A 195 -1.25 -1.89 3.81
C THR A 195 -0.29 -3.10 3.77
N PHE A 196 1.02 -2.87 3.66
CA PHE A 196 2.00 -3.96 3.66
C PHE A 196 2.19 -4.62 5.03
N LEU A 197 1.98 -3.87 6.11
CA LEU A 197 2.06 -4.41 7.47
C LEU A 197 0.79 -5.18 7.85
N ALA A 198 -0.36 -4.77 7.31
CA ALA A 198 -1.66 -5.38 7.61
C ALA A 198 -1.93 -6.64 6.78
N THR A 199 -1.40 -6.73 5.56
CA THR A 199 -1.62 -7.90 4.69
C THR A 199 -0.55 -8.98 4.90
N PRO A 200 -0.92 -10.27 4.93
CA PRO A 200 0.07 -11.35 4.95
C PRO A 200 0.74 -11.58 3.58
N TYR A 201 0.18 -11.02 2.51
CA TYR A 201 0.62 -11.22 1.14
C TYR A 201 0.67 -9.91 0.34
N ALA A 202 1.87 -9.52 -0.06
CA ALA A 202 2.15 -8.46 -1.03
C ALA A 202 3.54 -8.70 -1.62
N LEU A 203 3.79 -8.26 -2.82
CA LEU A 203 5.07 -8.44 -3.50
C LEU A 203 5.79 -7.11 -3.75
N VAL A 204 7.10 -7.19 -3.96
CA VAL A 204 7.98 -6.03 -4.15
C VAL A 204 7.52 -5.10 -5.28
N TYR A 205 6.89 -5.62 -6.32
CA TYR A 205 6.36 -4.82 -7.43
C TYR A 205 5.08 -4.02 -7.07
N ASP A 206 4.50 -4.25 -5.88
CA ASP A 206 3.41 -3.42 -5.36
C ASP A 206 3.93 -2.19 -4.58
N MET A 207 5.24 -2.10 -4.35
CA MET A 207 5.87 -1.03 -3.55
C MET A 207 5.97 0.37 -4.18
N PRO A 208 5.55 0.68 -5.44
CA PRO A 208 5.47 2.08 -5.87
C PRO A 208 4.71 2.99 -4.89
N ILE A 209 3.68 2.46 -4.22
CA ILE A 209 2.94 3.21 -3.21
C ILE A 209 3.79 3.62 -1.98
N ILE A 210 4.86 2.89 -1.68
CA ILE A 210 5.82 3.26 -0.62
C ILE A 210 6.64 4.47 -1.06
N ALA A 211 7.07 4.52 -2.34
CA ALA A 211 7.74 5.70 -2.88
C ALA A 211 6.86 6.96 -2.75
N THR A 212 5.55 6.85 -3.03
CA THR A 212 4.61 7.95 -2.79
C THR A 212 4.57 8.38 -1.33
N ALA A 213 4.53 7.43 -0.39
CA ALA A 213 4.50 7.74 1.04
C ALA A 213 5.77 8.49 1.48
N VAL A 214 6.95 8.05 0.99
CA VAL A 214 8.24 8.72 1.23
C VAL A 214 8.23 10.14 0.64
N ILE A 215 7.85 10.28 -0.64
CA ILE A 215 7.78 11.58 -1.33
C ILE A 215 6.88 12.55 -0.58
N TRP A 216 5.69 12.12 -0.15
CA TRP A 216 4.76 12.99 0.55
C TRP A 216 5.24 13.39 1.94
N LEU A 217 5.92 12.49 2.66
CA LEU A 217 6.56 12.84 3.94
C LEU A 217 7.67 13.87 3.74
N VAL A 218 8.46 13.74 2.67
CA VAL A 218 9.52 14.71 2.32
C VAL A 218 8.92 16.06 1.95
N ILE A 219 7.91 16.10 1.09
CA ILE A 219 7.24 17.34 0.69
C ILE A 219 6.66 18.06 1.90
N GLU A 220 5.97 17.32 2.77
CA GLU A 220 5.37 17.89 3.98
C GLU A 220 6.43 18.50 4.90
N ARG A 221 7.56 17.79 5.07
CA ARG A 221 8.66 18.28 5.88
C ARG A 221 9.30 19.54 5.30
N TYR A 222 9.50 19.57 3.99
CA TYR A 222 10.04 20.73 3.27
C TYR A 222 9.12 21.95 3.38
N ARG A 223 7.81 21.76 3.16
CA ARG A 223 6.81 22.85 3.27
C ARG A 223 6.75 23.51 4.64
N THR A 224 7.10 22.80 5.70
CA THR A 224 7.09 23.31 7.07
C THR A 224 8.45 23.81 7.55
N GLY A 225 9.43 23.93 6.64
CA GLY A 225 10.77 24.49 6.92
C GLY A 225 11.62 23.65 7.89
N GLY A 226 11.23 22.40 8.16
CA GLY A 226 11.94 21.56 9.12
C GLY A 226 13.06 20.75 8.46
N LEU A 227 14.18 20.62 9.16
CA LEU A 227 15.26 19.71 8.77
C LEU A 227 14.95 18.28 9.19
N PHE A 228 15.37 17.30 8.39
CA PHE A 228 15.36 15.89 8.76
C PHE A 228 16.47 15.59 9.76
N ARG A 229 16.17 14.78 10.78
CA ARG A 229 17.21 14.18 11.61
C ARG A 229 17.90 13.06 10.83
N LEU A 230 19.16 12.78 11.14
CA LEU A 230 19.92 11.73 10.44
C LEU A 230 19.19 10.38 10.44
N GLY A 231 18.58 10.00 11.57
CA GLY A 231 17.79 8.77 11.66
C GLY A 231 16.54 8.76 10.76
N GLU A 232 15.88 9.90 10.58
CA GLU A 232 14.74 10.03 9.65
C GLU A 232 15.20 9.86 8.19
N VAL A 233 16.34 10.49 7.83
CA VAL A 233 16.93 10.33 6.49
C VAL A 233 17.28 8.86 6.24
N ALA A 234 17.90 8.19 7.21
CA ALA A 234 18.22 6.76 7.10
C ALA A 234 16.96 5.91 6.84
N VAL A 235 15.87 6.16 7.57
CA VAL A 235 14.58 5.44 7.37
C VAL A 235 14.03 5.69 5.97
N LEU A 236 14.06 6.93 5.47
CA LEU A 236 13.55 7.27 4.13
C LEU A 236 14.39 6.59 3.03
N VAL A 237 15.73 6.63 3.16
CA VAL A 237 16.65 5.99 2.21
C VAL A 237 16.43 4.47 2.22
N VAL A 238 16.39 3.86 3.40
CA VAL A 238 16.14 2.42 3.52
C VAL A 238 14.79 2.06 2.88
N ALA A 239 13.70 2.76 3.22
CA ALA A 239 12.39 2.46 2.68
C ALA A 239 12.32 2.62 1.15
N MET A 240 13.04 3.60 0.58
CA MET A 240 13.08 3.86 -0.86
C MET A 240 13.89 2.79 -1.62
N PHE A 241 15.03 2.36 -1.08
CA PHE A 241 15.98 1.47 -1.76
C PHE A 241 15.88 0.00 -1.33
N PHE A 242 15.18 -0.29 -0.23
CA PHE A 242 15.00 -1.66 0.25
C PHE A 242 14.48 -2.64 -0.81
N PRO A 243 13.53 -2.25 -1.71
CA PRO A 243 13.07 -3.11 -2.78
C PRO A 243 14.20 -3.62 -3.69
N CYS A 244 15.23 -2.82 -3.94
CA CYS A 244 16.41 -3.26 -4.70
C CYS A 244 17.20 -4.33 -3.94
N LEU A 245 17.36 -4.17 -2.63
CA LEU A 245 18.05 -5.15 -1.78
C LEU A 245 17.31 -6.49 -1.77
N MET A 246 15.97 -6.47 -1.78
CA MET A 246 15.16 -7.69 -1.84
C MET A 246 15.37 -8.51 -3.12
N LEU A 247 15.84 -7.90 -4.21
CA LEU A 247 16.17 -8.62 -5.46
C LEU A 247 17.54 -9.29 -5.43
N MET A 248 18.40 -8.94 -4.47
CA MET A 248 19.74 -9.51 -4.39
C MET A 248 19.69 -10.88 -3.72
N PRO A 249 20.14 -11.99 -4.38
CA PRO A 249 20.05 -13.35 -3.85
C PRO A 249 20.73 -13.53 -2.49
N GLN A 250 21.78 -12.75 -2.21
CA GLN A 250 22.53 -12.77 -0.95
C GLN A 250 21.85 -11.99 0.16
N PHE A 251 20.89 -11.10 -0.17
CA PHE A 251 20.17 -10.28 0.81
C PHE A 251 18.86 -10.97 1.24
N ARG A 252 18.98 -11.91 2.19
CA ARG A 252 17.83 -12.67 2.72
C ARG A 252 17.44 -12.26 4.15
N TRP A 253 17.70 -11.00 4.51
CA TRP A 253 17.42 -10.52 5.86
C TRP A 253 15.93 -10.16 6.00
N PRO A 254 15.23 -10.63 7.03
CA PRO A 254 13.82 -10.35 7.26
C PRO A 254 13.61 -8.95 7.87
N LEU A 255 14.07 -7.90 7.19
CA LEU A 255 14.07 -6.53 7.66
C LEU A 255 13.02 -5.64 7.00
N SER A 256 12.33 -6.13 5.96
CA SER A 256 11.38 -5.30 5.21
C SER A 256 10.22 -4.80 6.06
N ALA A 257 9.64 -5.65 6.89
CA ALA A 257 8.55 -5.25 7.80
C ALA A 257 9.03 -4.23 8.86
N VAL A 258 10.28 -4.38 9.34
CA VAL A 258 10.88 -3.42 10.29
C VAL A 258 11.10 -2.06 9.62
N ALA A 259 11.63 -2.03 8.39
CA ALA A 259 11.83 -0.81 7.63
C ALA A 259 10.49 -0.08 7.39
N LEU A 260 9.44 -0.81 7.03
CA LEU A 260 8.09 -0.26 6.84
C LEU A 260 7.48 0.23 8.17
N ALA A 261 7.67 -0.49 9.27
CA ALA A 261 7.21 -0.06 10.59
C ALA A 261 7.92 1.24 11.04
N LEU A 262 9.23 1.36 10.79
CA LEU A 262 9.98 2.60 11.07
C LEU A 262 9.49 3.77 10.20
N LEU A 263 9.20 3.52 8.91
CA LEU A 263 8.62 4.54 8.03
C LEU A 263 7.24 4.97 8.52
N LEU A 264 6.38 4.01 8.91
CA LEU A 264 5.06 4.31 9.48
C LEU A 264 5.21 5.14 10.77
N GLY A 265 6.16 4.79 11.64
CA GLY A 265 6.49 5.57 12.85
C GLY A 265 6.91 7.00 12.55
N ALA A 266 7.75 7.21 11.51
CA ALA A 266 8.15 8.54 11.05
C ALA A 266 6.96 9.37 10.54
N ILE A 267 6.06 8.75 9.76
CA ILE A 267 4.83 9.39 9.28
C ILE A 267 3.92 9.77 10.46
N MET A 268 3.70 8.83 11.41
CA MET A 268 2.88 9.08 12.59
C MET A 268 3.42 10.20 13.46
N ARG A 269 4.73 10.20 13.70
CA ARG A 269 5.39 11.29 14.41
C ARG A 269 5.14 12.63 13.73
N ARG A 270 5.21 12.67 12.39
CA ARG A 270 4.93 13.89 11.63
C ARG A 270 3.47 14.32 11.74
N ILE A 271 2.51 13.39 11.65
CA ILE A 271 1.09 13.67 11.86
C ILE A 271 0.85 14.32 13.23
N VAL A 272 1.49 13.80 14.28
CA VAL A 272 1.36 14.35 15.65
C VAL A 272 1.95 15.76 15.72
N GLN A 273 3.14 16.01 15.15
CA GLN A 273 3.77 17.33 15.14
C GLN A 273 2.92 18.38 14.42
N VAL A 274 2.37 18.04 13.24
CA VAL A 274 1.47 18.94 12.50
C VAL A 274 0.21 19.25 13.32
N ARG A 275 -0.29 18.27 14.08
CA ARG A 275 -1.47 18.45 14.95
C ARG A 275 -1.23 19.34 16.17
N GLN A 276 0.01 19.38 16.66
CA GLN A 276 0.40 20.17 17.84
C GLN A 276 0.79 21.60 17.47
N GLY A 277 1.20 21.83 16.21
CA GLY A 277 1.57 23.17 15.72
C GLY A 277 0.45 23.91 14.97
N ALA A 278 -0.72 23.28 14.82
CA ALA A 278 -1.94 23.88 14.27
C ALA A 278 -2.95 24.18 15.37
#